data_f040cc0cd450d61ea660d0187ff8660b
#
_entry.id   f040cc0cd450d61ea660d0187ff8660b
#
_cell.length_a   1.000
_cell.length_b   1.000
_cell.length_c   1.000
_cell.angle_alpha   90.00
_cell.angle_beta   90.00
_cell.angle_gamma   90.00
#
_symmetry.space_group_name_H-M   'P 1'
#
loop_
_entity.id
_entity.type
_entity.pdbx_description
1 polymer ?
#
loop_
_entity_poly.entity_id
_entity_poly.type
_entity_poly.pdbx_seq_one_letter_code
_entity_poly.pdbx_strand_id
1 'polypeptide(L)'
;EKGIGIRDRLAIDDVVISSSPKPLPVDLSRFDVKTENKKAVLTWHTQSELDCKSFNIEKSFSGKDFSQIGEVEGNGTTNIVHEYRFQDPEQLGKIQYYRLKQIDYSGEFSYSPIVSLQGEPSKAISVYPTLAKNELTISIDDKSTEEYSITIIDLNGQIQSSQTIIPGSNKI
;
A
#
# COMPACT_ATOMS: atom_id res chain seq x y z
N GLU A 1 -58.55 -16.89 51.17
CA GLU A 1 -57.52 -17.92 51.06
C GLU A 1 -56.71 -17.72 49.79
N LYS A 2 -55.44 -17.90 49.93
CA LYS A 2 -54.39 -17.42 49.02
C LYS A 2 -54.38 -18.12 47.66
N GLY A 3 -54.51 -17.34 46.60
CA GLY A 3 -54.19 -17.77 45.24
C GLY A 3 -52.70 -17.95 45.07
N ILE A 4 -52.27 -19.13 44.67
CA ILE A 4 -50.88 -19.45 44.32
C ILE A 4 -50.67 -18.94 42.89
N GLY A 5 -49.84 -17.90 42.78
CA GLY A 5 -49.40 -17.44 41.45
C GLY A 5 -48.54 -18.46 40.77
N ILE A 6 -49.00 -18.93 39.65
CA ILE A 6 -48.20 -19.73 38.71
C ILE A 6 -47.17 -18.79 38.13
N ARG A 7 -45.92 -19.03 38.49
CA ARG A 7 -44.81 -18.39 37.79
C ARG A 7 -44.64 -19.10 36.45
N ASP A 8 -45.03 -18.42 35.38
CA ASP A 8 -44.68 -18.85 34.05
C ASP A 8 -43.14 -18.95 33.96
N ARG A 9 -42.68 -20.19 33.97
CA ARG A 9 -41.30 -20.49 33.58
C ARG A 9 -41.28 -20.45 32.05
N LEU A 10 -40.59 -19.48 31.50
CA LEU A 10 -40.24 -19.51 30.10
C LEU A 10 -39.30 -20.72 29.89
N ALA A 11 -39.84 -21.80 29.36
CA ALA A 11 -39.04 -22.93 28.90
C ALA A 11 -38.46 -22.53 27.54
N ILE A 12 -37.18 -22.30 27.49
CA ILE A 12 -36.46 -22.15 26.22
C ILE A 12 -36.12 -23.55 25.78
N ASP A 13 -36.95 -24.07 24.85
CA ASP A 13 -36.88 -25.47 24.45
C ASP A 13 -35.87 -25.78 23.37
N ASP A 14 -35.23 -24.83 22.69
CA ASP A 14 -34.08 -25.08 21.83
C ASP A 14 -33.35 -23.79 21.53
N VAL A 15 -32.15 -23.64 22.11
CA VAL A 15 -31.18 -22.69 21.62
C VAL A 15 -30.25 -23.43 20.66
N VAL A 16 -30.59 -23.45 19.38
CA VAL A 16 -29.68 -23.93 18.34
C VAL A 16 -28.69 -22.80 18.05
N ILE A 17 -27.54 -22.85 18.68
CA ILE A 17 -26.39 -22.03 18.27
C ILE A 17 -25.75 -22.76 17.08
N SER A 18 -26.20 -22.48 15.86
CA SER A 18 -25.48 -22.88 14.67
C SER A 18 -24.37 -21.85 14.39
N SER A 19 -23.17 -22.14 14.82
CA SER A 19 -22.02 -21.54 14.20
C SER A 19 -21.84 -22.23 12.86
N SER A 20 -22.21 -21.56 11.76
CA SER A 20 -21.66 -21.95 10.47
C SER A 20 -20.13 -21.85 10.63
N PRO A 21 -19.37 -22.90 10.33
CA PRO A 21 -17.91 -22.76 10.31
C PRO A 21 -17.61 -21.63 9.32
N LYS A 22 -17.10 -20.51 9.83
CA LYS A 22 -16.60 -19.47 8.97
C LYS A 22 -15.57 -20.15 8.05
N PRO A 23 -15.71 -20.08 6.72
CA PRO A 23 -14.70 -20.64 5.84
C PRO A 23 -13.34 -20.17 6.33
N LEU A 24 -12.40 -21.09 6.50
CA LEU A 24 -11.03 -20.71 6.82
C LEU A 24 -10.57 -19.82 5.66
N PRO A 25 -10.09 -18.61 5.93
CA PRO A 25 -9.57 -17.76 4.89
C PRO A 25 -8.47 -18.51 4.15
N VAL A 26 -8.26 -18.16 2.87
CA VAL A 26 -7.11 -18.65 2.08
C VAL A 26 -5.87 -18.72 2.98
N ASP A 27 -5.23 -19.87 3.00
CA ASP A 27 -3.97 -20.03 3.73
C ASP A 27 -2.86 -19.33 2.96
N LEU A 28 -2.72 -18.05 3.25
CA LEU A 28 -1.68 -17.19 2.68
C LEU A 28 -0.35 -17.53 3.34
N SER A 29 0.46 -18.35 2.68
CA SER A 29 1.74 -18.80 3.25
C SER A 29 2.83 -17.74 3.21
N ARG A 30 2.74 -16.79 2.28
CA ARG A 30 3.73 -15.73 2.10
C ARG A 30 3.11 -14.53 1.40
N PHE A 31 3.49 -13.32 1.85
CA PHE A 31 3.21 -12.06 1.16
C PHE A 31 4.41 -11.14 1.33
N ASP A 32 5.05 -10.78 0.23
CA ASP A 32 6.26 -9.96 0.19
C ASP A 32 6.14 -8.84 -0.83
N VAL A 33 6.96 -7.80 -0.63
CA VAL A 33 7.15 -6.72 -1.59
C VAL A 33 8.63 -6.44 -1.79
N LYS A 34 9.05 -6.24 -3.05
CA LYS A 34 10.44 -5.92 -3.42
C LYS A 34 10.47 -4.81 -4.45
N THR A 35 11.63 -4.16 -4.55
CA THR A 35 11.89 -3.20 -5.63
C THR A 35 12.42 -3.92 -6.86
N GLU A 36 11.78 -3.71 -8.01
CA GLU A 36 12.29 -4.09 -9.31
C GLU A 36 12.08 -2.93 -10.30
N ASN A 37 13.14 -2.51 -10.96
CA ASN A 37 13.10 -1.39 -11.94
C ASN A 37 12.43 -0.12 -11.39
N LYS A 38 12.78 0.28 -10.15
CA LYS A 38 12.20 1.44 -9.44
C LYS A 38 10.69 1.34 -9.19
N LYS A 39 10.11 0.16 -9.26
CA LYS A 39 8.70 -0.12 -8.96
C LYS A 39 8.58 -1.16 -7.86
N ALA A 40 7.48 -1.12 -7.12
CA ALA A 40 7.15 -2.16 -6.17
C ALA A 40 6.59 -3.38 -6.90
N VAL A 41 7.11 -4.54 -6.60
CA VAL A 41 6.62 -5.83 -7.06
C VAL A 41 6.20 -6.64 -5.85
N LEU A 42 4.92 -6.96 -5.81
CA LEU A 42 4.29 -7.77 -4.80
C LEU A 42 4.23 -9.22 -5.27
N THR A 43 4.55 -10.14 -4.36
CA THR A 43 4.43 -11.59 -4.62
C THR A 43 3.76 -12.24 -3.42
N TRP A 44 2.85 -13.18 -3.68
CA TRP A 44 2.23 -13.96 -2.61
C TRP A 44 1.97 -15.38 -3.05
N HIS A 45 1.89 -16.27 -2.07
CA HIS A 45 1.62 -17.69 -2.29
C HIS A 45 0.42 -18.10 -1.43
N THR A 46 -0.45 -18.90 -2.02
CA THR A 46 -1.53 -19.57 -1.31
C THR A 46 -1.23 -21.06 -1.21
N GLN A 47 -1.44 -21.69 -0.07
CA GLN A 47 -1.37 -23.14 0.10
C GLN A 47 -2.64 -23.81 -0.40
N SER A 48 -3.76 -23.18 -0.13
CA SER A 48 -5.08 -23.58 -0.60
C SER A 48 -5.95 -22.35 -0.72
N GLU A 49 -6.98 -22.43 -1.57
CA GLU A 49 -8.00 -21.40 -1.70
C GLU A 49 -9.38 -22.03 -1.54
N LEU A 50 -10.28 -21.32 -0.90
CA LEU A 50 -11.68 -21.69 -0.77
C LEU A 50 -12.53 -20.51 -1.20
N ASP A 51 -13.30 -20.74 -2.25
CA ASP A 51 -14.23 -19.75 -2.83
C ASP A 51 -13.57 -18.41 -3.23
N CYS A 52 -12.27 -18.41 -3.45
CA CYS A 52 -11.47 -17.21 -3.74
C CYS A 52 -11.77 -16.68 -5.14
N LYS A 53 -12.44 -15.52 -5.21
CA LYS A 53 -12.73 -14.83 -6.46
C LYS A 53 -11.53 -14.03 -6.95
N SER A 54 -11.00 -13.17 -6.08
CA SER A 54 -9.91 -12.26 -6.45
C SER A 54 -9.16 -11.72 -5.23
N PHE A 55 -7.99 -11.17 -5.51
CA PHE A 55 -7.17 -10.38 -4.60
C PHE A 55 -7.14 -8.94 -5.08
N ASN A 56 -7.72 -8.01 -4.32
CA ASN A 56 -7.52 -6.60 -4.55
C ASN A 56 -6.22 -6.18 -3.90
N ILE A 57 -5.35 -5.56 -4.66
CA ILE A 57 -4.11 -4.99 -4.18
C ILE A 57 -4.39 -3.58 -3.70
N GLU A 58 -4.17 -3.34 -2.43
CA GLU A 58 -4.39 -2.04 -1.81
C GLU A 58 -3.07 -1.43 -1.35
N LYS A 59 -2.93 -0.11 -1.58
CA LYS A 59 -1.75 0.69 -1.28
C LYS A 59 -2.10 1.85 -0.36
N SER A 60 -1.16 2.20 0.51
CA SER A 60 -1.22 3.37 1.38
C SER A 60 0.14 4.04 1.50
N PHE A 61 0.16 5.36 1.69
CA PHE A 61 1.35 6.13 2.04
C PHE A 61 1.47 6.41 3.54
N SER A 62 0.39 6.19 4.29
CA SER A 62 0.33 6.43 5.74
C SER A 62 0.29 5.14 6.57
N GLY A 63 0.03 4.00 5.93
CA GLY A 63 -0.27 2.73 6.58
C GLY A 63 -1.68 2.64 7.18
N LYS A 64 -2.52 3.66 6.96
CA LYS A 64 -3.91 3.74 7.47
C LYS A 64 -4.93 3.79 6.34
N ASP A 65 -4.80 4.75 5.45
CA ASP A 65 -5.76 4.97 4.37
C ASP A 65 -5.31 4.20 3.15
N PHE A 66 -5.97 3.09 2.87
CA PHE A 66 -5.66 2.21 1.76
C PHE A 66 -6.60 2.45 0.58
N SER A 67 -6.06 2.50 -0.62
CA SER A 67 -6.79 2.55 -1.87
C SER A 67 -6.39 1.39 -2.77
N GLN A 68 -7.36 0.85 -3.51
CA GLN A 68 -7.12 -0.21 -4.47
C GLN A 68 -6.32 0.32 -5.66
N ILE A 69 -5.25 -0.39 -6.03
CA ILE A 69 -4.40 -0.08 -7.17
C ILE A 69 -4.41 -1.17 -8.25
N GLY A 70 -5.02 -2.30 -7.96
CA GLY A 70 -5.16 -3.40 -8.91
C GLY A 70 -5.98 -4.56 -8.36
N GLU A 71 -6.22 -5.53 -9.22
CA GLU A 71 -6.92 -6.77 -8.91
C GLU A 71 -6.25 -7.92 -9.65
N VAL A 72 -6.16 -9.06 -8.99
CA VAL A 72 -5.68 -10.33 -9.56
C VAL A 72 -6.72 -11.40 -9.28
N GLU A 73 -7.13 -12.15 -10.29
CA GLU A 73 -8.10 -13.24 -10.15
C GLU A 73 -7.54 -14.35 -9.25
N GLY A 74 -8.39 -14.91 -8.40
CA GLY A 74 -8.13 -16.10 -7.60
C GLY A 74 -8.41 -17.38 -8.39
N ASN A 75 -8.09 -18.53 -7.80
CA ASN A 75 -8.32 -19.84 -8.43
C ASN A 75 -9.57 -20.57 -7.88
N GLY A 76 -10.49 -19.83 -7.25
CA GLY A 76 -11.73 -20.39 -6.72
C GLY A 76 -11.47 -21.30 -5.52
N THR A 77 -11.79 -22.58 -5.65
CA THR A 77 -11.52 -23.59 -4.61
C THR A 77 -10.47 -24.57 -5.10
N THR A 78 -9.32 -24.57 -4.45
CA THR A 78 -8.17 -25.42 -4.82
C THR A 78 -7.31 -25.75 -3.61
N ASN A 79 -6.70 -26.93 -3.61
CA ASN A 79 -5.70 -27.37 -2.62
C ASN A 79 -4.29 -27.39 -3.23
N ILE A 80 -4.09 -26.73 -4.35
CA ILE A 80 -2.78 -26.61 -5.01
C ILE A 80 -2.19 -25.26 -4.65
N VAL A 81 -0.89 -25.24 -4.42
CA VAL A 81 -0.12 -24.02 -4.18
C VAL A 81 -0.14 -23.16 -5.44
N HIS A 82 -0.52 -21.90 -5.28
CA HIS A 82 -0.48 -20.91 -6.34
C HIS A 82 0.46 -19.77 -5.97
N GLU A 83 1.18 -19.27 -6.97
CA GLU A 83 2.03 -18.09 -6.87
C GLU A 83 1.43 -16.97 -7.70
N TYR A 84 1.40 -15.78 -7.10
CA TYR A 84 0.84 -14.58 -7.71
C TYR A 84 1.87 -13.47 -7.71
N ARG A 85 1.73 -12.57 -8.67
CA ARG A 85 2.60 -11.42 -8.82
C ARG A 85 1.81 -10.21 -9.31
N PHE A 86 2.09 -9.06 -8.72
CA PHE A 86 1.55 -7.77 -9.16
C PHE A 86 2.64 -6.72 -9.12
N GLN A 87 2.72 -5.89 -10.15
CA GLN A 87 3.64 -4.77 -10.21
C GLN A 87 2.85 -3.47 -10.08
N ASP A 88 3.21 -2.65 -9.09
CA ASP A 88 2.64 -1.31 -8.95
C ASP A 88 2.95 -0.49 -10.22
N PRO A 89 1.94 0.08 -10.90
CA PRO A 89 2.17 0.90 -12.09
C PRO A 89 2.98 2.16 -11.78
N GLU A 90 2.89 2.69 -10.56
CA GLU A 90 3.61 3.88 -10.14
C GLU A 90 5.05 3.57 -9.73
N GLN A 91 5.90 4.59 -9.84
CA GLN A 91 7.25 4.50 -9.32
C GLN A 91 7.24 4.51 -7.79
N LEU A 92 8.23 3.85 -7.21
CA LEU A 92 8.41 3.78 -5.78
C LEU A 92 8.71 5.17 -5.20
N GLY A 93 7.84 5.63 -4.30
CA GLY A 93 8.01 6.86 -3.53
C GLY A 93 8.88 6.68 -2.28
N LYS A 94 8.64 7.49 -1.24
CA LYS A 94 9.42 7.43 0.01
C LYS A 94 9.21 6.10 0.73
N ILE A 95 8.00 5.89 1.25
CA ILE A 95 7.56 4.65 1.87
C ILE A 95 6.18 4.33 1.37
N GLN A 96 5.92 3.09 1.10
CA GLN A 96 4.63 2.59 0.63
C GLN A 96 4.27 1.33 1.42
N TYR A 97 3.02 1.23 1.78
CA TYR A 97 2.43 0.10 2.49
C TYR A 97 1.46 -0.59 1.58
N TYR A 98 1.46 -1.91 1.60
CA TYR A 98 0.60 -2.74 0.79
C TYR A 98 -0.10 -3.79 1.62
N ARG A 99 -1.30 -4.14 1.23
CA ARG A 99 -2.02 -5.30 1.71
C ARG A 99 -2.86 -5.91 0.60
N LEU A 100 -3.19 -7.17 0.75
CA LEU A 100 -4.17 -7.84 -0.09
C LEU A 100 -5.52 -7.80 0.62
N LYS A 101 -6.57 -7.53 -0.14
CA LYS A 101 -7.95 -7.78 0.24
C LYS A 101 -8.43 -8.94 -0.61
N GLN A 102 -8.47 -10.12 -0.02
CA GLN A 102 -9.06 -11.29 -0.66
C GLN A 102 -10.56 -11.15 -0.66
N ILE A 103 -11.19 -11.47 -1.78
CA ILE A 103 -12.64 -11.41 -1.96
C ILE A 103 -13.12 -12.77 -2.45
N ASP A 104 -14.14 -13.31 -1.79
CA ASP A 104 -14.78 -14.56 -2.14
C ASP A 104 -15.93 -14.32 -3.12
N TYR A 105 -16.41 -15.38 -3.81
CA TYR A 105 -17.57 -15.27 -4.70
C TYR A 105 -18.86 -14.87 -3.95
N SER A 106 -18.92 -15.12 -2.64
CA SER A 106 -20.01 -14.65 -1.77
C SER A 106 -20.00 -13.15 -1.53
N GLY A 107 -18.87 -12.47 -1.80
CA GLY A 107 -18.61 -11.07 -1.47
C GLY A 107 -18.02 -10.85 -0.07
N GLU A 108 -17.85 -11.90 0.71
CA GLU A 108 -17.07 -11.81 1.96
C GLU A 108 -15.60 -11.51 1.63
N PHE A 109 -14.90 -10.90 2.58
CA PHE A 109 -13.49 -10.56 2.36
C PHE A 109 -12.65 -10.68 3.62
N SER A 110 -11.36 -10.84 3.43
CA SER A 110 -10.34 -10.81 4.48
C SER A 110 -9.12 -10.01 4.04
N TYR A 111 -8.29 -9.60 5.00
CA TYR A 111 -7.06 -8.86 4.71
C TYR A 111 -5.82 -9.67 5.08
N SER A 112 -4.78 -9.53 4.27
CA SER A 112 -3.44 -9.99 4.60
C SER A 112 -2.80 -9.12 5.68
N PRO A 113 -1.68 -9.54 6.27
CA PRO A 113 -0.76 -8.63 6.93
C PRO A 113 -0.34 -7.50 6.00
N ILE A 114 0.03 -6.35 6.62
CA ILE A 114 0.58 -5.20 5.86
C ILE A 114 2.08 -5.44 5.67
N VAL A 115 2.54 -5.28 4.43
CA VAL A 115 3.97 -5.21 4.11
C VAL A 115 4.33 -3.78 3.70
N SER A 116 5.57 -3.39 3.93
CA SER A 116 6.05 -2.05 3.56
C SER A 116 7.31 -2.13 2.73
N LEU A 117 7.44 -1.20 1.82
CA LEU A 117 8.64 -1.02 1.01
C LEU A 117 9.09 0.43 1.11
N GLN A 118 10.33 0.60 1.54
CA GLN A 118 10.96 1.90 1.54
C GLN A 118 11.65 2.10 0.19
N GLY A 119 11.25 3.16 -0.51
CA GLY A 119 11.92 3.58 -1.73
C GLY A 119 13.25 4.25 -1.43
N GLU A 120 13.99 4.54 -2.48
CA GLU A 120 15.15 5.40 -2.38
C GLU A 120 14.74 6.72 -1.73
N PRO A 121 15.54 7.26 -0.81
CA PRO A 121 15.27 8.57 -0.26
C PRO A 121 15.07 9.55 -1.40
N SER A 122 13.98 10.31 -1.36
CA SER A 122 13.76 11.34 -2.38
C SER A 122 14.98 12.25 -2.39
N LYS A 123 15.52 12.48 -3.58
CA LYS A 123 16.59 13.43 -3.82
C LYS A 123 16.35 14.68 -2.98
N ALA A 124 17.16 14.90 -1.96
CA ALA A 124 16.97 16.07 -1.11
C ALA A 124 17.56 17.28 -1.83
N ILE A 125 16.66 18.12 -2.35
CA ILE A 125 17.06 19.42 -2.90
C ILE A 125 16.87 20.44 -1.79
N SER A 126 17.93 21.12 -1.42
CA SER A 126 17.88 22.24 -0.49
C SER A 126 18.39 23.51 -1.14
N VAL A 127 17.70 24.60 -0.85
CA VAL A 127 18.01 25.94 -1.38
C VAL A 127 18.17 26.88 -0.21
N TYR A 128 19.33 27.54 -0.12
CA TYR A 128 19.64 28.51 0.95
C TYR A 128 20.59 29.61 0.47
N PRO A 129 20.50 30.82 1.05
CA PRO A 129 19.45 31.25 1.97
C PRO A 129 18.12 31.43 1.24
N THR A 130 17.01 31.35 1.97
CA THR A 130 15.66 31.59 1.40
C THR A 130 15.43 33.04 0.98
N LEU A 131 16.25 33.95 1.48
CA LEU A 131 16.32 35.37 1.12
C LEU A 131 17.76 35.66 0.66
N ALA A 132 17.99 35.56 -0.64
CA ALA A 132 19.30 35.83 -1.25
C ALA A 132 19.36 37.28 -1.78
N LYS A 133 20.52 37.93 -1.57
CA LYS A 133 20.82 39.22 -2.21
C LYS A 133 21.75 39.05 -3.40
N ASN A 134 22.81 38.27 -3.23
CA ASN A 134 23.87 38.14 -4.24
C ASN A 134 24.18 36.67 -4.58
N GLU A 135 23.87 35.75 -3.71
CA GLU A 135 24.31 34.36 -3.82
C GLU A 135 23.21 33.42 -3.34
N LEU A 136 22.97 32.35 -4.08
CA LEU A 136 22.05 31.28 -3.77
C LEU A 136 22.81 29.96 -3.85
N THR A 137 22.71 29.14 -2.82
CA THR A 137 23.28 27.79 -2.84
C THR A 137 22.18 26.77 -3.02
N ILE A 138 22.33 25.91 -4.02
CA ILE A 138 21.46 24.77 -4.26
C ILE A 138 22.25 23.51 -4.01
N SER A 139 21.82 22.70 -3.04
CA SER A 139 22.42 21.40 -2.74
C SER A 139 21.46 20.31 -3.17
N ILE A 140 21.96 19.38 -3.96
CA ILE A 140 21.22 18.20 -4.40
C ILE A 140 21.93 16.98 -3.83
N ASP A 141 21.30 16.33 -2.84
CA ASP A 141 21.79 15.08 -2.28
C ASP A 141 21.31 13.92 -3.17
N ASP A 142 22.04 13.74 -4.26
CA ASP A 142 21.82 12.66 -5.20
C ASP A 142 23.16 12.07 -5.62
N LYS A 143 23.26 10.75 -5.57
CA LYS A 143 24.42 9.99 -6.02
C LYS A 143 24.37 9.64 -7.51
N SER A 144 23.32 10.05 -8.21
CA SER A 144 23.20 9.83 -9.65
C SER A 144 24.11 10.79 -10.42
N THR A 145 24.42 10.42 -11.65
CA THR A 145 25.13 11.28 -12.62
C THR A 145 24.15 12.03 -13.52
N GLU A 146 22.87 12.11 -13.14
CA GLU A 146 21.85 12.82 -13.90
C GLU A 146 22.11 14.34 -13.85
N GLU A 147 21.86 15.01 -14.96
CA GLU A 147 21.91 16.46 -15.06
C GLU A 147 20.60 17.08 -14.57
N TYR A 148 20.71 18.18 -13.84
CA TYR A 148 19.56 18.97 -13.38
C TYR A 148 19.56 20.32 -14.06
N SER A 149 18.41 20.72 -14.60
CA SER A 149 18.19 22.07 -15.07
C SER A 149 17.58 22.91 -13.97
N ILE A 150 18.25 24.03 -13.64
CA ILE A 150 17.76 25.01 -12.66
C ILE A 150 17.39 26.26 -13.42
N THR A 151 16.17 26.74 -13.23
CA THR A 151 15.66 27.95 -13.81
C THR A 151 15.19 28.89 -12.71
N ILE A 152 15.74 30.11 -12.67
CA ILE A 152 15.32 31.18 -11.76
C ILE A 152 14.34 32.06 -12.51
N ILE A 153 13.16 32.26 -11.93
CA ILE A 153 12.05 33.00 -12.53
C ILE A 153 11.66 34.12 -11.56
N ASP A 154 11.43 35.31 -12.07
CA ASP A 154 10.89 36.42 -11.27
C ASP A 154 9.36 36.29 -11.00
N LEU A 155 8.83 37.21 -10.22
CA LEU A 155 7.41 37.22 -9.86
C LEU A 155 6.45 37.45 -11.06
N ASN A 156 6.97 37.91 -12.19
CA ASN A 156 6.23 38.12 -13.43
C ASN A 156 6.31 36.92 -14.36
N GLY A 157 7.02 35.84 -13.92
CA GLY A 157 7.22 34.63 -14.71
C GLY A 157 8.36 34.74 -15.76
N GLN A 158 9.20 35.80 -15.69
CA GLN A 158 10.32 35.95 -16.62
C GLN A 158 11.54 35.19 -16.11
N ILE A 159 12.18 34.45 -17.01
CA ILE A 159 13.41 33.69 -16.73
C ILE A 159 14.57 34.68 -16.54
N GLN A 160 15.15 34.68 -15.35
CA GLN A 160 16.32 35.49 -14.99
C GLN A 160 17.63 34.73 -15.19
N SER A 161 17.62 33.43 -15.00
CA SER A 161 18.76 32.55 -15.21
C SER A 161 18.32 31.12 -15.46
N SER A 162 19.09 30.39 -16.27
CA SER A 162 18.92 28.95 -16.46
C SER A 162 20.30 28.30 -16.55
N GLN A 163 20.51 27.25 -15.74
CA GLN A 163 21.80 26.54 -15.69
C GLN A 163 21.54 25.04 -15.58
N THR A 164 22.45 24.25 -16.14
CA THR A 164 22.50 22.79 -15.96
C THR A 164 23.59 22.47 -14.96
N ILE A 165 23.28 21.66 -13.96
CA ILE A 165 24.22 21.24 -12.93
C ILE A 165 24.27 19.73 -12.79
N ILE A 166 25.43 19.20 -12.40
CA ILE A 166 25.63 17.82 -11.99
C ILE A 166 25.50 17.76 -10.46
N PRO A 167 25.00 16.64 -9.86
CA PRO A 167 24.84 16.53 -8.41
C PRO A 167 26.07 16.91 -7.61
N GLY A 168 25.86 17.66 -6.53
CA GLY A 168 26.88 18.21 -5.67
C GLY A 168 26.45 19.59 -5.15
N SER A 169 27.31 20.27 -4.42
CA SER A 169 27.08 21.66 -4.01
C SER A 169 27.57 22.61 -5.10
N ASN A 170 26.66 23.37 -5.66
CA ASN A 170 27.00 24.42 -6.65
C ASN A 170 26.54 25.79 -6.13
N LYS A 171 27.37 26.79 -6.29
CA LYS A 171 27.02 28.19 -6.09
C LYS A 171 26.64 28.82 -7.42
N ILE A 172 25.54 29.53 -7.43
CA ILE A 172 25.03 30.28 -8.58
C ILE A 172 25.01 31.76 -8.25
#